data_51faaec2f474e913c89e84316dd38b95
#
_entry.id   51faaec2f474e913c89e84316dd38b95
#
_cell.length_a   1.000
_cell.length_b   1.000
_cell.length_c   1.000
_cell.angle_alpha   90.00
_cell.angle_beta   90.00
_cell.angle_gamma   90.00
#
_symmetry.space_group_name_H-M   'P 1'
#
loop_
_entity.id
_entity.type
_entity.pdbx_description
1 polymer ?
#
loop_
_entity_poly.entity_id
_entity_poly.type
_entity_poly.pdbx_seq_one_letter_code
_entity_poly.pdbx_strand_id
1 'polypeptide(L)'
;MMSELDIQEIRGDDRLLRRVIYVDPNHIRDDGTPTSLAFKLRRGEDSLSTDLERLTTYELSILDPRRFRLFALNVDEVWKLNLKCEHDPKPDNPAHSRINGPISSSIPKKLSKLAVKVPRQVRNE
;
A
#
# COMPACT_ATOMS: atom_id res chain seq x y z
N MET A 1 -8.09 8.27 29.47
CA MET A 1 -7.00 7.40 29.06
C MET A 1 -6.67 7.62 27.59
N MET A 2 -5.40 7.79 27.31
CA MET A 2 -4.96 8.03 25.97
C MET A 2 -4.90 6.72 25.17
N SER A 3 -5.44 6.73 23.97
CA SER A 3 -5.30 5.60 23.08
C SER A 3 -3.91 5.58 22.47
N GLU A 4 -3.26 4.43 22.44
CA GLU A 4 -1.98 4.25 21.77
C GLU A 4 -2.13 4.28 20.26
N LEU A 5 -3.36 4.13 19.76
CA LEU A 5 -3.65 4.00 18.35
C LEU A 5 -4.50 5.17 17.87
N ASP A 6 -3.96 6.38 18.01
CA ASP A 6 -4.63 7.57 17.53
C ASP A 6 -4.79 7.52 16.02
N ILE A 7 -6.03 7.69 15.56
CA ILE A 7 -6.33 7.67 14.14
C ILE A 7 -5.91 8.99 13.52
N GLN A 8 -5.10 8.91 12.48
CA GLN A 8 -4.59 10.06 11.74
C GLN A 8 -5.52 10.39 10.57
N GLU A 9 -5.62 11.66 10.28
CA GLU A 9 -6.24 12.10 9.04
C GLU A 9 -5.27 11.81 7.88
N ILE A 10 -5.75 11.16 6.84
CA ILE A 10 -4.97 10.94 5.62
C ILE A 10 -5.20 12.10 4.68
N ARG A 11 -4.12 12.70 4.19
CA ARG A 11 -4.14 13.88 3.34
C ARG A 11 -3.85 13.51 1.89
N GLY A 12 -4.21 14.41 0.99
CA GLY A 12 -3.99 14.21 -0.43
C GLY A 12 -2.52 14.03 -0.82
N ASP A 13 -1.60 14.67 -0.09
CA ASP A 13 -0.17 14.56 -0.35
C ASP A 13 0.49 13.37 0.36
N ASP A 14 -0.28 12.59 1.11
CA ASP A 14 0.22 11.35 1.70
C ASP A 14 0.42 10.29 0.63
N ARG A 15 1.29 9.32 0.95
CA ARG A 15 1.44 8.12 0.13
C ARG A 15 1.12 6.89 0.97
N LEU A 16 0.50 5.93 0.32
CA LEU A 16 0.21 4.62 0.92
C LEU A 16 1.14 3.59 0.29
N LEU A 17 1.77 2.78 1.12
CA LEU A 17 2.70 1.76 0.67
C LEU A 17 2.01 0.41 0.60
N ARG A 18 2.15 -0.26 -0.52
CA ARG A 18 1.58 -1.60 -0.74
C ARG A 18 2.71 -2.61 -0.91
N ARG A 19 2.73 -3.65 -0.07
CA ARG A 19 3.64 -4.78 -0.25
C ARG A 19 3.11 -5.69 -1.34
N VAL A 20 3.98 -6.06 -2.25
CA VAL A 20 3.64 -6.93 -3.38
C VAL A 20 4.61 -8.10 -3.39
N ILE A 21 4.08 -9.31 -3.54
CA ILE A 21 4.90 -10.51 -3.58
C ILE A 21 5.79 -10.47 -4.81
N TYR A 22 7.09 -10.46 -4.58
CA TYR A 22 8.09 -10.38 -5.64
C TYR A 22 8.36 -11.72 -6.30
N VAL A 23 8.32 -12.79 -5.52
CA VAL A 23 8.67 -14.13 -6.02
C VAL A 23 7.60 -14.75 -6.92
N ASP A 24 6.43 -14.13 -6.98
CA ASP A 24 5.34 -14.58 -7.85
C ASP A 24 5.34 -13.74 -9.12
N PRO A 25 5.68 -14.32 -10.29
CA PRO A 25 5.77 -13.56 -11.54
C PRO A 25 4.44 -12.98 -12.00
N ASN A 26 3.32 -13.46 -11.45
CA ASN A 26 2.00 -12.93 -11.80
C ASN A 26 1.72 -11.58 -11.13
N HIS A 27 2.46 -11.21 -10.09
CA HIS A 27 2.25 -9.97 -9.37
C HIS A 27 3.18 -8.84 -9.81
N ILE A 28 4.36 -9.17 -10.32
CA ILE A 28 5.35 -8.19 -10.80
C ILE A 28 5.87 -8.62 -12.15
N ARG A 29 5.85 -7.70 -13.11
CA ARG A 29 6.35 -7.96 -14.46
C ARG A 29 7.87 -7.97 -14.48
N ASP A 30 8.45 -8.46 -15.59
CA ASP A 30 9.89 -8.51 -15.77
C ASP A 30 10.54 -7.13 -15.69
N ASP A 31 9.82 -6.08 -16.06
CA ASP A 31 10.32 -4.70 -15.98
C ASP A 31 10.22 -4.12 -14.57
N GLY A 32 9.75 -4.88 -13.60
CA GLY A 32 9.63 -4.45 -12.21
C GLY A 32 8.34 -3.72 -11.87
N THR A 33 7.42 -3.55 -12.82
CA THR A 33 6.14 -2.90 -12.54
C THR A 33 5.12 -3.90 -12.02
N PRO A 34 4.18 -3.47 -11.16
CA PRO A 34 3.18 -4.38 -10.60
C PRO A 34 2.07 -4.67 -11.60
N THR A 35 1.52 -5.87 -11.53
CA THR A 35 0.32 -6.23 -12.30
C THR A 35 -0.93 -5.89 -11.51
N SER A 36 -2.09 -6.02 -12.14
CA SER A 36 -3.37 -5.80 -11.46
C SER A 36 -3.58 -6.76 -10.29
N LEU A 37 -2.98 -7.96 -10.34
CA LEU A 37 -3.11 -8.93 -9.25
C LEU A 37 -2.55 -8.40 -7.92
N ALA A 38 -1.59 -7.49 -7.98
CA ALA A 38 -1.02 -6.87 -6.79
C ALA A 38 -2.06 -6.04 -6.02
N PHE A 39 -3.13 -5.63 -6.67
CA PHE A 39 -4.15 -4.74 -6.10
C PHE A 39 -5.55 -5.36 -6.11
N LYS A 40 -5.64 -6.65 -6.33
CA LYS A 40 -6.92 -7.35 -6.23
C LYS A 40 -7.27 -7.66 -4.78
N LEU A 41 -8.54 -7.55 -4.47
CA LEU A 41 -9.06 -8.03 -3.18
C LEU A 41 -8.97 -9.54 -3.16
N ARG A 42 -8.47 -10.06 -2.05
CA ARG A 42 -8.48 -11.50 -1.80
C ARG A 42 -9.85 -11.90 -1.28
N ARG A 43 -10.11 -13.20 -1.34
CA ARG A 43 -11.36 -13.74 -0.84
C ARG A 43 -11.55 -13.34 0.62
N GLY A 44 -12.70 -12.77 0.92
CA GLY A 44 -13.04 -12.32 2.28
C GLY A 44 -12.56 -10.92 2.63
N GLU A 45 -11.80 -10.27 1.75
CA GLU A 45 -11.38 -8.89 1.97
C GLU A 45 -12.37 -7.91 1.38
N ASP A 46 -12.58 -6.80 2.07
CA ASP A 46 -13.40 -5.70 1.59
C ASP A 46 -12.58 -4.42 1.32
N SER A 47 -11.31 -4.43 1.67
CA SER A 47 -10.41 -3.31 1.49
C SER A 47 -9.00 -3.80 1.22
N LEU A 48 -8.17 -2.92 0.64
CA LEU A 48 -6.76 -3.20 0.38
C LEU A 48 -5.92 -2.69 1.55
N SER A 49 -5.09 -3.58 2.10
CA SER A 49 -4.16 -3.22 3.17
C SER A 49 -2.97 -2.45 2.63
N THR A 50 -2.64 -1.37 3.30
CA THR A 50 -1.50 -0.52 2.97
C THR A 50 -0.87 -0.02 4.26
N ASP A 51 0.26 0.68 4.15
CA ASP A 51 0.90 1.40 5.26
C ASP A 51 0.99 2.88 4.91
N LEU A 52 0.62 3.74 5.85
CA LEU A 52 0.76 5.18 5.69
C LEU A 52 2.24 5.54 5.79
N GLU A 53 2.81 6.05 4.70
CA GLU A 53 4.26 6.22 4.57
C GLU A 53 4.88 7.05 5.69
N ARG A 54 4.24 8.16 6.08
CA ARG A 54 4.80 9.03 7.12
C ARG A 54 4.84 8.43 8.51
N LEU A 55 4.18 7.29 8.71
CA LEU A 55 4.14 6.60 10.01
C LEU A 55 4.98 5.32 10.02
N THR A 56 5.74 5.06 8.97
CA THR A 56 6.54 3.84 8.87
C THR A 56 7.87 4.14 8.19
N THR A 57 8.70 3.10 8.07
CA THR A 57 9.94 3.15 7.30
C THR A 57 9.90 2.06 6.24
N TYR A 58 10.82 2.13 5.28
CA TYR A 58 10.94 1.08 4.28
C TYR A 58 11.11 -0.28 4.94
N GLU A 59 12.02 -0.37 5.89
CA GLU A 59 12.35 -1.64 6.55
C GLU A 59 11.16 -2.24 7.29
N LEU A 60 10.39 -1.40 7.98
CA LEU A 60 9.22 -1.88 8.72
C LEU A 60 8.11 -2.29 7.77
N SER A 61 7.91 -1.55 6.69
CA SER A 61 6.81 -1.81 5.77
C SER A 61 7.08 -2.99 4.85
N ILE A 62 8.33 -3.20 4.42
CA ILE A 62 8.67 -4.30 3.50
C ILE A 62 8.57 -5.68 4.16
N LEU A 63 8.80 -5.76 5.45
CA LEU A 63 8.85 -6.97 6.27
C LEU A 63 9.99 -7.92 5.87
N ASP A 64 9.99 -8.40 4.64
CA ASP A 64 11.02 -9.30 4.13
C ASP A 64 11.35 -8.94 2.69
N PRO A 65 12.47 -8.23 2.45
CA PRO A 65 12.82 -7.78 1.11
C PRO A 65 13.18 -8.90 0.13
N ARG A 66 13.35 -10.13 0.62
CA ARG A 66 13.54 -11.28 -0.26
C ARG A 66 12.24 -11.75 -0.89
N ARG A 67 11.10 -11.41 -0.25
CA ARG A 67 9.77 -11.87 -0.67
C ARG A 67 8.92 -10.77 -1.28
N PHE A 68 9.17 -9.53 -0.88
CA PHE A 68 8.27 -8.42 -1.20
C PHE A 68 9.00 -7.26 -1.85
N ARG A 69 8.25 -6.47 -2.59
CA ARG A 69 8.64 -5.14 -3.06
C ARG A 69 7.57 -4.16 -2.61
N LEU A 70 7.97 -2.90 -2.41
CA LEU A 70 7.02 -1.85 -2.02
C LEU A 70 6.69 -0.97 -3.21
N PHE A 71 5.41 -0.63 -3.29
CA PHE A 71 4.91 0.33 -4.25
C PHE A 71 4.11 1.40 -3.52
N ALA A 72 4.27 2.65 -3.93
CA ALA A 72 3.59 3.77 -3.33
C ALA A 72 2.45 4.24 -4.22
N LEU A 73 1.34 4.59 -3.59
CA LEU A 73 0.18 5.20 -4.23
C LEU A 73 -0.04 6.57 -3.62
N ASN A 74 -0.11 7.61 -4.45
CA ASN A 74 -0.48 8.94 -3.97
C ASN A 74 -1.95 8.96 -3.62
N VAL A 75 -2.28 9.45 -2.44
CA VAL A 75 -3.66 9.49 -1.96
C VAL A 75 -4.56 10.29 -2.91
N ASP A 76 -4.10 11.46 -3.39
CA ASP A 76 -4.84 12.24 -4.37
C ASP A 76 -5.28 11.44 -5.58
N GLU A 77 -4.38 10.61 -6.10
CA GLU A 77 -4.67 9.79 -7.28
C GLU A 77 -5.67 8.69 -6.96
N VAL A 78 -5.58 8.13 -5.75
CA VAL A 78 -6.54 7.11 -5.30
C VAL A 78 -7.93 7.72 -5.15
N TRP A 79 -8.02 8.93 -4.57
CA TRP A 79 -9.29 9.63 -4.42
C TRP A 79 -9.97 9.88 -5.77
N LYS A 80 -9.20 10.14 -6.82
CA LYS A 80 -9.75 10.36 -8.16
C LYS A 80 -10.45 9.14 -8.73
N LEU A 81 -10.19 7.96 -8.16
CA LEU A 81 -10.85 6.72 -8.55
C LEU A 81 -12.12 6.47 -7.73
N ASN A 82 -12.58 7.45 -6.97
CA ASN A 82 -13.76 7.32 -6.09
C ASN A 82 -13.53 6.33 -4.94
N LEU A 83 -12.29 6.20 -4.51
CA LEU A 83 -11.93 5.32 -3.40
C LEU A 83 -11.65 6.16 -2.16
N LYS A 84 -11.73 5.52 -1.01
CA LYS A 84 -11.44 6.13 0.28
C LYS A 84 -10.15 5.57 0.83
N CYS A 85 -9.40 6.41 1.53
CA CYS A 85 -8.18 6.02 2.22
C CYS A 85 -8.39 6.29 3.71
N GLU A 86 -8.20 5.27 4.52
CA GLU A 86 -8.44 5.36 5.96
C GLU A 86 -7.24 4.84 6.73
N HIS A 87 -6.83 5.58 7.75
CA HIS A 87 -5.86 5.10 8.72
C HIS A 87 -6.55 4.10 9.64
N ASP A 88 -5.96 2.93 9.78
CA ASP A 88 -6.53 1.81 10.53
C ASP A 88 -5.43 1.17 11.39
N PRO A 89 -4.91 1.90 12.39
CA PRO A 89 -3.75 1.42 13.14
C PRO A 89 -4.01 0.11 13.86
N LYS A 90 -3.00 -0.75 13.84
CA LYS A 90 -3.02 -2.02 14.54
C LYS A 90 -1.95 -2.01 15.64
N PRO A 91 -2.09 -2.80 16.71
CA PRO A 91 -1.09 -2.81 17.79
C PRO A 91 0.32 -3.14 17.31
N ASP A 92 0.44 -4.01 16.30
CA ASP A 92 1.73 -4.41 15.73
C ASP A 92 2.13 -3.58 14.51
N ASN A 93 1.26 -2.68 14.05
CA ASN A 93 1.53 -1.86 12.88
C ASN A 93 0.74 -0.54 12.96
N PRO A 94 1.28 0.49 13.62
CA PRO A 94 0.57 1.76 13.74
C PRO A 94 0.34 2.48 12.42
N ALA A 95 1.09 2.13 11.37
CA ALA A 95 0.94 2.74 10.05
C ALA A 95 -0.14 2.08 9.20
N HIS A 96 -0.70 0.95 9.67
CA HIS A 96 -1.69 0.22 8.88
C HIS A 96 -2.81 1.14 8.43
N SER A 97 -3.14 1.05 7.15
CA SER A 97 -4.18 1.85 6.52
C SER A 97 -4.88 0.99 5.48
N ARG A 98 -5.97 1.48 4.94
CA ARG A 98 -6.71 0.71 3.95
C ARG A 98 -7.31 1.61 2.89
N ILE A 99 -7.40 1.05 1.70
CA ILE A 99 -8.13 1.65 0.60
C ILE A 99 -9.44 0.89 0.47
N ASN A 100 -10.56 1.60 0.57
CA ASN A 100 -11.87 0.97 0.44
C ASN A 100 -12.78 1.78 -0.48
N GLY A 101 -13.99 1.26 -0.69
CA GLY A 101 -14.93 1.84 -1.61
C GLY A 101 -15.28 0.83 -2.69
N PRO A 102 -15.95 1.26 -3.76
CA PRO A 102 -16.36 0.33 -4.80
C PRO A 102 -15.16 -0.12 -5.66
N ILE A 103 -14.53 -1.21 -5.24
CA ILE A 103 -13.39 -1.78 -5.96
C ILE A 103 -13.94 -2.74 -7.03
N SER A 104 -14.33 -2.17 -8.15
CA SER A 104 -14.78 -2.94 -9.31
C SER A 104 -13.60 -3.64 -9.98
N SER A 105 -13.89 -4.50 -10.96
CA SER A 105 -12.86 -5.27 -11.65
C SER A 105 -11.82 -4.42 -12.38
N SER A 106 -12.14 -3.16 -12.71
CA SER A 106 -11.21 -2.26 -13.40
C SER A 106 -10.26 -1.52 -12.45
N ILE A 107 -10.59 -1.43 -11.16
CA ILE A 107 -9.80 -0.66 -10.20
C ILE A 107 -8.41 -1.23 -9.99
N PRO A 108 -8.21 -2.55 -9.84
CA PRO A 108 -6.86 -3.07 -9.66
C PRO A 108 -5.90 -2.68 -10.79
N LYS A 109 -6.37 -2.69 -12.02
CA LYS A 109 -5.56 -2.28 -13.17
C LYS A 109 -5.20 -0.80 -13.09
N LYS A 110 -6.15 0.05 -12.69
CA LYS A 110 -5.91 1.48 -12.55
C LYS A 110 -4.90 1.75 -11.43
N LEU A 111 -5.03 1.06 -10.30
CA LEU A 111 -4.08 1.20 -9.20
C LEU A 111 -2.67 0.75 -9.60
N SER A 112 -2.58 -0.34 -10.36
CA SER A 112 -1.28 -0.84 -10.80
C SER A 112 -0.54 0.17 -11.69
N LYS A 113 -1.27 0.97 -12.45
CA LYS A 113 -0.69 2.01 -13.29
C LYS A 113 -0.25 3.24 -12.51
N LEU A 114 -0.88 3.52 -11.38
CA LEU A 114 -0.53 4.65 -10.52
C LEU A 114 0.63 4.34 -9.59
N ALA A 115 0.87 3.07 -9.31
CA ALA A 115 1.84 2.65 -8.32
C ALA A 115 3.26 2.94 -8.77
N VAL A 116 4.06 3.49 -7.84
CA VAL A 116 5.46 3.84 -8.07
C VAL A 116 6.31 2.97 -7.16
N LYS A 117 7.33 2.33 -7.73
CA LYS A 117 8.22 1.49 -6.94
C LYS A 117 8.97 2.32 -5.91
N VAL A 118 8.99 1.86 -4.67
CA VAL A 118 9.78 2.46 -3.61
C VAL A 118 11.12 1.73 -3.57
N PRO A 119 12.23 2.42 -3.89
CA PRO A 119 13.52 1.76 -3.92
C PRO A 119 13.97 1.35 -2.53
N ARG A 120 14.70 0.25 -2.46
CA ARG A 120 15.30 -0.17 -1.21
C ARG A 120 16.27 0.91 -0.73
N GLN A 121 16.10 1.32 0.51
CA GLN A 121 17.00 2.28 1.10
C GLN A 121 18.19 1.55 1.71
N VAL A 122 19.37 1.93 1.27
CA VAL A 122 20.61 1.39 1.81
C VAL A 122 21.18 2.42 2.78
N ARG A 123 21.44 1.99 4.01
CA ARG A 123 22.08 2.85 4.98
C ARG A 123 23.56 2.98 4.64
N ASN A 124 23.99 4.20 4.49
CA ASN A 124 25.42 4.52 4.43
C ASN A 124 25.90 4.78 5.86
N GLU A 125 26.75 3.92 6.32
CA GLU A 125 27.32 4.09 7.66
C GLU A 125 28.80 4.36 7.59
#